data_09d9ce3cc369ae4ad9496d94a0e5b160
#
_entry.id   09d9ce3cc369ae4ad9496d94a0e5b160
#
_cell.length_a   1.000
_cell.length_b   1.000
_cell.length_c   1.000
_cell.angle_alpha   90.00
_cell.angle_beta   90.00
_cell.angle_gamma   90.00
#
_symmetry.space_group_name_H-M   'P 1'
#
loop_
_entity.id
_entity.type
_entity.pdbx_description
1 polymer ?
#
loop_
_entity_poly.entity_id
_entity_poly.type
_entity_poly.pdbx_seq_one_letter_code
_entity_poly.pdbx_strand_id
1 'polypeptide(L)'
;MKMHRSARAGLAAVAAAVVVVLAGCSAAPPPLVPTHSADTGALREAVSARDIMDHLEALQDVADANGGHRAAGSSGYEESARYVEEQLRAAGYAPVRQHFTYEDHGEEIETFNILAETGGSDEHTIVVGGHLDSVRRGPGINDNASGVGAILETALRMADSGIEPINKVRFAFWGGEEEGLYGSQHYVDELSGSEAGQHAVYLNLDMVASPNGVRFVHDGDGSTFGDNVPDGSNEIEDVFVDYFADRGLEVLPTPFLDGDSDYAAFLKAGIPSGGLFTGDAGTKSGAEVQGFGGEAGVAYDSCYHESCDTIENVDTDLLEEMADALAHATIAFATATPAEG
;
A
#
# COMPACT_ATOMS: atom_id res chain seq x y z
N MET A 1 70.88 56.89 29.64
CA MET A 1 71.17 55.93 28.62
C MET A 1 69.95 54.94 28.64
N LYS A 2 68.95 55.24 27.81
CA LYS A 2 67.67 54.44 27.70
C LYS A 2 67.69 53.70 26.42
N MET A 3 67.66 52.35 26.46
CA MET A 3 67.56 51.50 25.35
C MET A 3 66.06 51.30 25.00
N HIS A 4 65.68 51.64 23.79
CA HIS A 4 64.35 51.32 23.21
C HIS A 4 64.39 49.88 22.64
N ARG A 5 63.52 49.02 23.09
CA ARG A 5 63.19 47.75 22.44
C ARG A 5 61.96 47.92 21.58
N SER A 6 62.13 47.80 20.28
CA SER A 6 61.01 47.71 19.30
C SER A 6 60.43 46.34 19.31
N ALA A 7 59.12 46.25 19.53
CA ALA A 7 58.35 45.04 19.38
C ALA A 7 57.88 44.93 17.92
N ARG A 8 58.19 43.85 17.26
CA ARG A 8 57.66 43.48 15.95
C ARG A 8 56.36 42.68 16.18
N ALA A 9 55.25 43.23 15.73
CA ALA A 9 53.98 42.52 15.65
C ALA A 9 53.95 41.67 14.39
N GLY A 10 53.83 40.33 14.57
CA GLY A 10 53.61 39.41 13.47
C GLY A 10 52.10 39.30 13.18
N LEU A 11 51.70 39.67 11.99
CA LEU A 11 50.34 39.35 11.47
C LEU A 11 50.29 37.87 11.09
N ALA A 12 49.47 37.11 11.80
CA ALA A 12 49.08 35.76 11.36
C ALA A 12 47.85 35.87 10.45
N ALA A 13 48.00 35.55 9.19
CA ALA A 13 46.89 35.44 8.25
C ALA A 13 46.16 34.10 8.47
N VAL A 14 44.95 34.15 8.95
CA VAL A 14 44.05 33.00 9.04
C VAL A 14 43.37 32.85 7.68
N ALA A 15 43.76 31.81 6.91
CA ALA A 15 43.05 31.44 5.71
C ALA A 15 41.79 30.63 6.09
N ALA A 16 40.62 31.23 5.92
CA ALA A 16 39.34 30.54 6.04
C ALA A 16 39.10 29.74 4.78
N ALA A 17 39.15 28.38 4.89
CA ALA A 17 38.73 27.50 3.83
C ALA A 17 37.18 27.48 3.81
N VAL A 18 36.58 28.05 2.78
CA VAL A 18 35.15 27.91 2.49
C VAL A 18 34.93 26.54 1.87
N VAL A 19 34.41 25.63 2.63
CA VAL A 19 33.88 24.36 2.11
C VAL A 19 32.53 24.65 1.46
N VAL A 20 32.49 24.73 0.15
CA VAL A 20 31.22 24.75 -0.61
C VAL A 20 30.69 23.34 -0.63
N VAL A 21 29.73 23.05 0.23
CA VAL A 21 28.91 21.82 0.12
C VAL A 21 27.96 22.06 -1.06
N LEU A 22 28.29 21.46 -2.20
CA LEU A 22 27.35 21.33 -3.31
C LEU A 22 26.28 20.34 -2.86
N ALA A 23 25.15 20.83 -2.37
CA ALA A 23 23.94 20.04 -2.27
C ALA A 23 23.55 19.65 -3.72
N GLY A 24 23.90 18.45 -4.14
CA GLY A 24 23.38 17.87 -5.37
C GLY A 24 21.87 17.71 -5.18
N CYS A 25 21.06 18.54 -5.84
CA CYS A 25 19.68 18.20 -6.10
C CYS A 25 19.72 16.96 -6.99
N SER A 26 19.55 15.77 -6.42
CA SER A 26 19.12 14.60 -7.22
C SER A 26 17.74 14.99 -7.75
N ALA A 27 17.62 15.11 -9.06
CA ALA A 27 16.30 15.18 -9.68
C ALA A 27 15.58 13.87 -9.34
N ALA A 28 14.29 13.96 -9.04
CA ALA A 28 13.47 12.75 -8.91
C ALA A 28 13.63 11.90 -10.17
N PRO A 29 13.70 10.57 -10.05
CA PRO A 29 13.73 9.71 -11.23
C PRO A 29 12.50 10.00 -12.10
N PRO A 30 12.60 9.82 -13.43
CA PRO A 30 11.45 9.97 -14.29
C PRO A 30 10.37 8.96 -13.90
N PRO A 31 9.07 9.31 -14.05
CA PRO A 31 7.99 8.42 -13.75
C PRO A 31 8.11 7.13 -14.56
N LEU A 32 7.64 6.02 -13.98
CA LEU A 32 7.58 4.75 -14.68
C LEU A 32 6.46 4.79 -15.71
N VAL A 33 6.74 4.34 -16.91
CA VAL A 33 5.72 4.07 -17.91
C VAL A 33 5.34 2.60 -17.79
N PRO A 34 4.13 2.27 -17.29
CA PRO A 34 3.71 0.89 -17.18
C PRO A 34 3.69 0.20 -18.54
N THR A 35 4.08 -1.06 -18.55
CA THR A 35 4.11 -1.84 -19.77
C THR A 35 2.72 -2.43 -20.04
N HIS A 36 1.84 -1.71 -20.71
CA HIS A 36 0.50 -2.18 -21.10
C HIS A 36 0.51 -3.49 -21.91
N SER A 37 1.64 -3.86 -22.48
CA SER A 37 1.85 -5.12 -23.21
C SER A 37 2.52 -6.22 -22.38
N ALA A 38 2.73 -6.02 -21.08
CA ALA A 38 3.26 -7.06 -20.22
C ALA A 38 2.33 -8.29 -20.24
N ASP A 39 2.92 -9.49 -20.39
CA ASP A 39 2.15 -10.72 -20.23
C ASP A 39 1.87 -10.94 -18.74
N THR A 40 0.75 -10.41 -18.28
CA THR A 40 0.28 -10.55 -16.90
C THR A 40 -0.60 -11.78 -16.71
N GLY A 41 -0.92 -12.50 -17.80
CA GLY A 41 -1.88 -13.60 -17.82
C GLY A 41 -1.53 -14.71 -16.84
N ALA A 42 -0.27 -15.13 -16.84
CA ALA A 42 0.16 -16.26 -16.01
C ALA A 42 0.04 -15.97 -14.50
N LEU A 43 0.36 -14.74 -14.04
CA LEU A 43 0.19 -14.38 -12.63
C LEU A 43 -1.28 -14.27 -12.25
N ARG A 44 -2.09 -13.58 -13.07
CA ARG A 44 -3.52 -13.45 -12.85
C ARG A 44 -4.27 -14.77 -12.79
N GLU A 45 -3.95 -15.70 -13.70
CA GLU A 45 -4.53 -17.06 -13.68
C GLU A 45 -4.11 -17.89 -12.47
N ALA A 46 -3.01 -17.53 -11.82
CA ALA A 46 -2.49 -18.19 -10.62
C ALA A 46 -3.05 -17.60 -9.33
N VAL A 47 -3.40 -16.31 -9.30
CA VAL A 47 -4.11 -15.66 -8.19
C VAL A 47 -5.58 -16.05 -8.27
N SER A 48 -6.17 -16.52 -7.17
CA SER A 48 -7.59 -16.91 -7.18
C SER A 48 -8.29 -16.53 -5.89
N ALA A 49 -9.56 -16.11 -5.98
CA ALA A 49 -10.36 -15.85 -4.79
C ALA A 49 -10.44 -17.07 -3.87
N ARG A 50 -10.40 -18.27 -4.40
CA ARG A 50 -10.40 -19.48 -3.59
C ARG A 50 -9.18 -19.54 -2.66
N ASP A 51 -7.99 -19.33 -3.21
CA ASP A 51 -6.74 -19.40 -2.43
C ASP A 51 -6.64 -18.17 -1.48
N ILE A 52 -7.19 -17.03 -1.90
CA ILE A 52 -7.33 -15.84 -1.02
C ILE A 52 -8.28 -16.14 0.15
N MET A 53 -9.41 -16.80 -0.09
CA MET A 53 -10.34 -17.21 0.97
C MET A 53 -9.69 -18.14 2.02
N ASP A 54 -8.75 -18.99 1.62
CA ASP A 54 -7.97 -19.80 2.58
C ASP A 54 -7.14 -18.89 3.53
N HIS A 55 -6.64 -17.73 3.03
CA HIS A 55 -5.98 -16.73 3.87
C HIS A 55 -6.96 -16.00 4.79
N LEU A 56 -8.13 -15.64 4.28
CA LEU A 56 -9.17 -14.98 5.05
C LEU A 56 -9.70 -15.88 6.17
N GLU A 57 -9.91 -17.18 5.89
CA GLU A 57 -10.30 -18.19 6.91
C GLU A 57 -9.25 -18.30 8.01
N ALA A 58 -7.96 -18.30 7.66
CA ALA A 58 -6.88 -18.34 8.64
C ALA A 58 -6.85 -17.07 9.53
N LEU A 59 -7.10 -15.89 8.96
CA LEU A 59 -7.17 -14.64 9.72
C LEU A 59 -8.44 -14.56 10.58
N GLN A 60 -9.58 -15.14 10.12
CA GLN A 60 -10.78 -15.31 10.94
C GLN A 60 -10.50 -16.21 12.14
N ASP A 61 -9.85 -17.37 11.93
CA ASP A 61 -9.48 -18.29 13.01
C ASP A 61 -8.57 -17.61 14.04
N VAL A 62 -7.64 -16.76 13.57
CA VAL A 62 -6.80 -15.95 14.45
C VAL A 62 -7.64 -14.99 15.28
N ALA A 63 -8.56 -14.26 14.69
CA ALA A 63 -9.44 -13.34 15.40
C ALA A 63 -10.28 -14.10 16.45
N ASP A 64 -10.90 -15.21 16.08
CA ASP A 64 -11.72 -16.04 16.95
C ASP A 64 -10.95 -16.57 18.17
N ALA A 65 -9.69 -16.94 17.97
CA ALA A 65 -8.81 -17.40 19.05
C ALA A 65 -8.30 -16.27 19.96
N ASN A 66 -8.39 -15.00 19.53
CA ASN A 66 -7.78 -13.84 20.17
C ASN A 66 -8.78 -12.75 20.57
N GLY A 67 -9.98 -13.11 20.97
CA GLY A 67 -10.97 -12.18 21.51
C GLY A 67 -11.86 -11.53 20.44
N GLY A 68 -11.84 -12.06 19.22
CA GLY A 68 -12.72 -11.66 18.12
C GLY A 68 -12.16 -10.50 17.27
N HIS A 69 -10.89 -10.19 17.38
CA HIS A 69 -10.26 -9.10 16.61
C HIS A 69 -8.75 -9.32 16.37
N ARG A 70 -8.18 -8.54 15.45
CA ARG A 70 -6.77 -8.52 15.07
C ARG A 70 -6.13 -7.13 15.25
N ALA A 71 -6.68 -6.33 16.18
CA ALA A 71 -6.27 -4.94 16.40
C ALA A 71 -4.77 -4.81 16.72
N ALA A 72 -4.15 -3.74 16.26
CA ALA A 72 -2.73 -3.47 16.49
C ALA A 72 -2.35 -3.55 17.97
N GLY A 73 -1.15 -4.07 18.26
CA GLY A 73 -0.65 -4.29 19.62
C GLY A 73 -1.35 -5.44 20.39
N SER A 74 -2.29 -6.16 19.78
CA SER A 74 -2.96 -7.30 20.39
C SER A 74 -2.30 -8.64 20.03
N SER A 75 -2.68 -9.72 20.74
CA SER A 75 -2.29 -11.08 20.36
C SER A 75 -2.86 -11.50 19.00
N GLY A 76 -4.04 -10.99 18.62
CA GLY A 76 -4.63 -11.24 17.31
C GLY A 76 -3.76 -10.65 16.18
N TYR A 77 -3.24 -9.43 16.37
CA TYR A 77 -2.30 -8.84 15.42
C TYR A 77 -1.00 -9.65 15.30
N GLU A 78 -0.39 -10.01 16.44
CA GLU A 78 0.85 -10.80 16.46
C GLU A 78 0.69 -12.16 15.76
N GLU A 79 -0.44 -12.86 15.98
CA GLU A 79 -0.71 -14.15 15.33
C GLU A 79 -1.01 -13.98 13.82
N SER A 80 -1.74 -12.91 13.43
CA SER A 80 -1.94 -12.55 12.01
C SER A 80 -0.61 -12.28 11.31
N ALA A 81 0.24 -11.51 11.96
CA ALA A 81 1.59 -11.21 11.47
C ALA A 81 2.42 -12.48 11.30
N ARG A 82 2.39 -13.38 12.27
CA ARG A 82 3.11 -14.65 12.20
C ARG A 82 2.61 -15.51 11.02
N TYR A 83 1.30 -15.56 10.80
CA TYR A 83 0.73 -16.25 9.65
C TYR A 83 1.26 -15.70 8.33
N VAL A 84 1.17 -14.38 8.12
CA VAL A 84 1.67 -13.71 6.91
C VAL A 84 3.17 -13.97 6.71
N GLU A 85 3.97 -13.84 7.77
CA GLU A 85 5.41 -14.09 7.71
C GLU A 85 5.75 -15.55 7.36
N GLU A 86 4.98 -16.52 7.88
CA GLU A 86 5.16 -17.95 7.59
C GLU A 86 4.88 -18.24 6.11
N GLN A 87 3.80 -17.69 5.54
CA GLN A 87 3.47 -17.82 4.12
C GLN A 87 4.58 -17.20 3.24
N LEU A 88 4.98 -15.98 3.53
CA LEU A 88 6.04 -15.30 2.79
C LEU A 88 7.37 -16.06 2.85
N ARG A 89 7.77 -16.58 4.02
CA ARG A 89 8.99 -17.40 4.16
C ARG A 89 8.90 -18.71 3.39
N ALA A 90 7.74 -19.35 3.37
CA ALA A 90 7.51 -20.56 2.60
C ALA A 90 7.67 -20.34 1.09
N ALA A 91 7.29 -19.16 0.59
CA ALA A 91 7.47 -18.72 -0.79
C ALA A 91 8.90 -18.21 -1.10
N GLY A 92 9.79 -18.17 -0.10
CA GLY A 92 11.20 -17.80 -0.29
C GLY A 92 11.53 -16.32 -0.03
N TYR A 93 10.57 -15.52 0.43
CA TYR A 93 10.83 -14.16 0.88
C TYR A 93 11.55 -14.14 2.24
N ALA A 94 12.15 -13.00 2.56
CA ALA A 94 12.76 -12.73 3.86
C ALA A 94 12.01 -11.58 4.56
N PRO A 95 10.79 -11.82 5.08
CA PRO A 95 10.00 -10.75 5.69
C PRO A 95 10.71 -10.18 6.91
N VAL A 96 10.60 -8.86 7.06
CA VAL A 96 11.15 -8.11 8.19
C VAL A 96 10.04 -7.36 8.91
N ARG A 97 10.18 -7.19 10.23
CA ARG A 97 9.31 -6.35 11.05
C ARG A 97 9.94 -4.98 11.22
N GLN A 98 9.19 -3.93 10.88
CA GLN A 98 9.54 -2.55 11.18
C GLN A 98 8.75 -2.11 12.41
N HIS A 99 9.40 -2.11 13.59
CA HIS A 99 8.77 -1.80 14.86
C HIS A 99 8.59 -0.30 15.05
N PHE A 100 7.46 0.09 15.67
CA PHE A 100 7.17 1.45 16.07
C PHE A 100 6.22 1.48 17.28
N THR A 101 6.03 2.67 17.85
CA THR A 101 5.09 2.93 18.93
C THR A 101 4.22 4.13 18.57
N TYR A 102 3.00 4.12 19.06
CA TYR A 102 2.09 5.26 18.98
C TYR A 102 1.26 5.39 20.26
N GLU A 103 0.66 6.54 20.48
CA GLU A 103 -0.25 6.77 21.61
C GLU A 103 -1.69 6.61 21.15
N ASP A 104 -2.44 5.70 21.80
CA ASP A 104 -3.88 5.57 21.64
C ASP A 104 -4.57 5.76 23.01
N HIS A 105 -5.45 6.77 23.09
CA HIS A 105 -6.19 7.12 24.31
C HIS A 105 -5.32 7.29 25.57
N GLY A 106 -4.04 7.65 25.40
CA GLY A 106 -3.07 7.85 26.50
C GLY A 106 -2.36 6.57 26.96
N GLU A 107 -2.48 5.51 26.21
CA GLU A 107 -1.69 4.28 26.32
C GLU A 107 -0.69 4.21 25.17
N GLU A 108 0.58 3.84 25.47
CA GLU A 108 1.59 3.57 24.46
C GLU A 108 1.36 2.17 23.90
N ILE A 109 1.15 2.09 22.61
CA ILE A 109 0.96 0.84 21.87
C ILE A 109 2.24 0.54 21.10
N GLU A 110 2.83 -0.61 21.34
CA GLU A 110 3.97 -1.13 20.57
C GLU A 110 3.44 -2.09 19.50
N THR A 111 3.83 -1.85 18.24
CA THR A 111 3.41 -2.67 17.09
C THR A 111 4.49 -2.63 15.99
N PHE A 112 4.18 -3.12 14.80
CA PHE A 112 5.11 -3.18 13.68
C PHE A 112 4.40 -3.33 12.35
N ASN A 113 5.08 -2.98 11.26
CA ASN A 113 4.74 -3.36 9.89
C ASN A 113 5.47 -4.65 9.50
N ILE A 114 4.94 -5.39 8.52
CA ILE A 114 5.66 -6.49 7.85
C ILE A 114 6.01 -6.04 6.44
N LEU A 115 7.28 -6.21 6.07
CA LEU A 115 7.78 -5.86 4.74
C LEU A 115 8.48 -7.08 4.13
N ALA A 116 8.18 -7.38 2.86
CA ALA A 116 8.86 -8.41 2.09
C ALA A 116 9.17 -7.90 0.68
N GLU A 117 10.29 -8.32 0.11
CA GLU A 117 10.77 -7.76 -1.15
C GLU A 117 11.14 -8.85 -2.15
N THR A 118 10.90 -8.54 -3.42
CA THR A 118 11.48 -9.31 -4.54
C THR A 118 12.92 -8.87 -4.82
N GLY A 119 13.59 -9.54 -5.74
CA GLY A 119 14.72 -8.95 -6.49
C GLY A 119 14.25 -7.79 -7.35
N GLY A 120 15.16 -7.25 -8.15
CA GLY A 120 14.94 -6.10 -9.02
C GLY A 120 15.77 -4.88 -8.63
N SER A 121 15.67 -3.82 -9.39
CA SER A 121 16.42 -2.59 -9.17
C SER A 121 15.87 -1.81 -7.98
N ASP A 122 16.79 -1.30 -7.13
CA ASP A 122 16.45 -0.35 -6.06
C ASP A 122 16.18 1.08 -6.58
N GLU A 123 16.43 1.34 -7.85
CA GLU A 123 16.20 2.68 -8.45
C GLU A 123 14.71 3.01 -8.52
N HIS A 124 13.87 1.95 -8.64
CA HIS A 124 12.42 2.07 -8.62
C HIS A 124 11.85 0.97 -7.73
N THR A 125 11.16 1.36 -6.68
CA THR A 125 10.45 0.44 -5.78
C THR A 125 8.95 0.60 -5.98
N ILE A 126 8.30 -0.52 -6.29
CA ILE A 126 6.84 -0.63 -6.35
C ILE A 126 6.38 -1.11 -4.98
N VAL A 127 5.64 -0.31 -4.24
CA VAL A 127 5.07 -0.74 -2.97
C VAL A 127 3.63 -1.19 -3.21
N VAL A 128 3.30 -2.38 -2.74
CA VAL A 128 1.96 -2.96 -2.78
C VAL A 128 1.56 -3.21 -1.34
N GLY A 129 0.56 -2.52 -0.83
CA GLY A 129 0.28 -2.57 0.59
C GLY A 129 -1.18 -2.38 0.99
N GLY A 130 -1.47 -2.81 2.21
CA GLY A 130 -2.73 -2.67 2.91
C GLY A 130 -2.53 -2.99 4.39
N HIS A 131 -3.46 -2.56 5.23
CA HIS A 131 -3.32 -2.77 6.67
C HIS A 131 -3.69 -4.20 7.09
N LEU A 132 -2.96 -4.71 8.07
CA LEU A 132 -3.13 -6.06 8.60
C LEU A 132 -4.02 -6.08 9.84
N ASP A 133 -4.08 -4.98 10.58
CA ASP A 133 -4.91 -4.88 11.76
C ASP A 133 -6.41 -4.80 11.44
N SER A 134 -7.23 -4.91 12.44
CA SER A 134 -8.67 -4.68 12.41
C SER A 134 -9.08 -3.80 13.57
N VAL A 135 -10.28 -3.22 13.53
CA VAL A 135 -10.89 -2.63 14.72
C VAL A 135 -11.03 -3.65 15.85
N ARG A 136 -11.06 -3.16 17.11
CA ARG A 136 -11.26 -4.05 18.29
C ARG A 136 -12.65 -4.66 18.37
N ARG A 137 -13.60 -4.19 17.56
CA ARG A 137 -15.00 -4.62 17.59
C ARG A 137 -15.26 -5.88 16.76
N GLY A 138 -14.44 -6.17 15.75
CA GLY A 138 -14.68 -7.26 14.80
C GLY A 138 -13.40 -7.90 14.27
N PRO A 139 -13.56 -9.02 13.57
CA PRO A 139 -12.41 -9.74 12.99
C PRO A 139 -11.78 -9.01 11.81
N GLY A 140 -12.50 -8.08 11.14
CA GLY A 140 -11.98 -7.29 10.04
C GLY A 140 -11.63 -8.15 8.81
N ILE A 141 -12.61 -8.91 8.32
CA ILE A 141 -12.32 -9.85 7.21
C ILE A 141 -12.44 -9.17 5.85
N ASN A 142 -13.44 -8.33 5.66
CA ASN A 142 -13.43 -7.44 4.51
C ASN A 142 -12.50 -6.25 4.78
N ASP A 143 -12.51 -5.71 5.98
CA ASP A 143 -11.71 -4.56 6.44
C ASP A 143 -10.60 -5.00 7.42
N ASN A 144 -9.33 -5.30 7.02
CA ASN A 144 -8.89 -5.36 5.62
C ASN A 144 -8.16 -6.69 5.35
N ALA A 145 -8.66 -7.82 5.91
CA ALA A 145 -8.09 -9.11 5.53
C ALA A 145 -8.27 -9.39 4.03
N SER A 146 -9.31 -8.84 3.37
CA SER A 146 -9.53 -8.97 1.94
C SER A 146 -8.36 -8.41 1.12
N GLY A 147 -7.93 -7.17 1.40
CA GLY A 147 -6.77 -6.56 0.79
C GLY A 147 -5.48 -7.30 1.13
N VAL A 148 -5.28 -7.64 2.41
CA VAL A 148 -4.13 -8.45 2.87
C VAL A 148 -4.03 -9.78 2.13
N GLY A 149 -5.15 -10.50 2.00
CA GLY A 149 -5.19 -11.79 1.31
C GLY A 149 -4.83 -11.67 -0.17
N ALA A 150 -5.37 -10.66 -0.86
CA ALA A 150 -5.05 -10.40 -2.26
C ALA A 150 -3.57 -10.01 -2.47
N ILE A 151 -3.00 -9.19 -1.59
CA ILE A 151 -1.59 -8.81 -1.60
C ILE A 151 -0.70 -10.02 -1.33
N LEU A 152 -1.03 -10.80 -0.30
CA LEU A 152 -0.28 -11.99 0.07
C LEU A 152 -0.28 -13.02 -1.05
N GLU A 153 -1.45 -13.37 -1.59
CA GLU A 153 -1.56 -14.32 -2.69
C GLU A 153 -0.79 -13.85 -3.93
N THR A 154 -0.88 -12.56 -4.28
CA THR A 154 -0.09 -11.97 -5.37
C THR A 154 1.42 -12.16 -5.12
N ALA A 155 1.90 -11.93 -3.90
CA ALA A 155 3.29 -12.16 -3.54
C ALA A 155 3.70 -13.63 -3.70
N LEU A 156 2.89 -14.56 -3.19
CA LEU A 156 3.16 -16.00 -3.27
C LEU A 156 3.23 -16.48 -4.72
N ARG A 157 2.26 -16.10 -5.54
CA ARG A 157 2.22 -16.48 -6.96
C ARG A 157 3.30 -15.80 -7.79
N MET A 158 3.68 -14.58 -7.44
CA MET A 158 4.82 -13.92 -8.08
C MET A 158 6.11 -14.70 -7.84
N ALA A 159 6.35 -15.18 -6.62
CA ALA A 159 7.51 -16.03 -6.32
C ALA A 159 7.51 -17.35 -7.09
N ASP A 160 6.34 -18.00 -7.19
CA ASP A 160 6.19 -19.27 -7.90
C ASP A 160 6.26 -19.14 -9.43
N SER A 161 5.91 -17.97 -9.98
CA SER A 161 5.84 -17.74 -11.42
C SER A 161 7.21 -17.74 -12.11
N GLY A 162 8.29 -17.53 -11.35
CA GLY A 162 9.63 -17.32 -11.89
C GLY A 162 9.80 -16.00 -12.65
N ILE A 163 8.88 -15.06 -12.48
CA ILE A 163 9.01 -13.69 -13.03
C ILE A 163 10.17 -13.00 -12.32
N GLU A 164 11.13 -12.53 -13.10
CA GLU A 164 12.23 -11.68 -12.61
C GLU A 164 11.84 -10.22 -12.83
N PRO A 165 11.45 -9.48 -11.78
CA PRO A 165 11.04 -8.09 -11.92
C PRO A 165 12.24 -7.19 -12.29
N ILE A 166 12.01 -6.21 -13.15
CA ILE A 166 12.98 -5.15 -13.46
C ILE A 166 13.10 -4.22 -12.25
N ASN A 167 11.95 -3.79 -11.73
CA ASN A 167 11.84 -2.92 -10.57
C ASN A 167 11.53 -3.78 -9.34
N LYS A 168 12.11 -3.42 -8.18
CA LYS A 168 11.81 -4.09 -6.93
C LYS A 168 10.32 -3.96 -6.58
N VAL A 169 9.68 -5.05 -6.18
CA VAL A 169 8.36 -5.03 -5.58
C VAL A 169 8.50 -5.23 -4.08
N ARG A 170 7.93 -4.34 -3.29
CA ARG A 170 7.83 -4.43 -1.83
C ARG A 170 6.38 -4.65 -1.45
N PHE A 171 6.10 -5.81 -0.88
CA PHE A 171 4.82 -6.12 -0.27
C PHE A 171 4.84 -5.65 1.18
N ALA A 172 3.83 -4.88 1.56
CA ALA A 172 3.75 -4.23 2.86
C ALA A 172 2.41 -4.52 3.53
N PHE A 173 2.48 -4.88 4.81
CA PHE A 173 1.31 -5.15 5.64
C PHE A 173 1.44 -4.23 6.85
N TRP A 174 0.60 -3.19 6.85
CA TRP A 174 0.70 -2.12 7.83
C TRP A 174 0.00 -2.48 9.13
N GLY A 175 0.43 -1.88 10.23
CA GLY A 175 -0.21 -2.02 11.52
C GLY A 175 -0.62 -0.67 12.09
N GLY A 176 -1.77 -0.63 12.78
CA GLY A 176 -2.27 0.59 13.40
C GLY A 176 -2.87 1.59 12.39
N GLU A 177 -3.42 1.08 11.32
CA GLU A 177 -4.21 1.86 10.37
C GLU A 177 -5.48 2.37 11.03
N GLU A 178 -6.23 1.47 11.64
CA GLU A 178 -7.52 1.66 12.29
C GLU A 178 -7.52 2.70 13.41
N GLU A 179 -6.36 2.93 14.03
CA GLU A 179 -6.17 3.95 15.05
C GLU A 179 -5.61 5.28 14.49
N GLY A 180 -5.25 5.34 13.21
CA GLY A 180 -4.83 6.59 12.55
C GLY A 180 -3.63 6.50 11.62
N LEU A 181 -3.55 5.47 10.78
CA LEU A 181 -2.56 5.28 9.72
C LEU A 181 -1.10 5.21 10.22
N TYR A 182 -0.91 4.77 11.49
CA TYR A 182 0.40 4.89 12.14
C TYR A 182 1.51 4.09 11.43
N GLY A 183 1.18 2.92 10.88
CA GLY A 183 2.16 2.05 10.25
C GLY A 183 2.70 2.59 8.94
N SER A 184 1.82 2.97 8.04
CA SER A 184 2.20 3.56 6.75
C SER A 184 2.88 4.92 6.93
N GLN A 185 2.39 5.75 7.87
CA GLN A 185 3.03 7.03 8.20
C GLN A 185 4.44 6.81 8.76
N HIS A 186 4.61 5.86 9.71
CA HIS A 186 5.94 5.52 10.24
C HIS A 186 6.89 5.05 9.14
N TYR A 187 6.41 4.18 8.24
CA TYR A 187 7.21 3.72 7.13
C TYR A 187 7.71 4.86 6.25
N VAL A 188 6.82 5.76 5.87
CA VAL A 188 7.16 6.91 5.01
C VAL A 188 8.07 7.92 5.75
N ASP A 189 7.84 8.18 7.02
CA ASP A 189 8.63 9.13 7.83
C ASP A 189 10.08 8.65 8.03
N GLU A 190 10.34 7.32 8.02
CA GLU A 190 11.68 6.74 8.12
C GLU A 190 12.44 6.75 6.78
N LEU A 191 11.79 7.03 5.66
CA LEU A 191 12.45 7.13 4.36
C LEU A 191 13.37 8.35 4.32
N SER A 192 14.62 8.16 3.92
CA SER A 192 15.45 9.29 3.52
C SER A 192 14.90 9.95 2.25
N GLY A 193 15.24 11.21 1.99
CA GLY A 193 14.79 11.89 0.77
C GLY A 193 15.22 11.19 -0.53
N SER A 194 16.32 10.42 -0.51
CA SER A 194 16.74 9.60 -1.66
C SER A 194 15.89 8.34 -1.78
N GLU A 195 15.54 7.69 -0.68
CA GLU A 195 14.67 6.50 -0.67
C GLU A 195 13.25 6.85 -1.09
N ALA A 196 12.70 7.97 -0.58
CA ALA A 196 11.39 8.44 -1.02
C ALA A 196 11.36 8.66 -2.55
N GLY A 197 12.43 9.24 -3.13
CA GLY A 197 12.56 9.40 -4.58
C GLY A 197 12.71 8.09 -5.37
N GLN A 198 13.05 6.97 -4.71
CA GLN A 198 13.10 5.63 -5.31
C GLN A 198 11.76 4.90 -5.26
N HIS A 199 10.80 5.37 -4.45
CA HIS A 199 9.45 4.82 -4.42
C HIS A 199 8.69 5.33 -5.64
N ALA A 200 8.57 4.48 -6.65
CA ALA A 200 7.99 4.88 -7.93
C ALA A 200 6.47 4.94 -7.88
N VAL A 201 5.84 3.98 -7.22
CA VAL A 201 4.38 3.92 -7.02
C VAL A 201 4.03 3.20 -5.71
N TYR A 202 2.87 3.56 -5.16
CA TYR A 202 2.20 2.83 -4.08
C TYR A 202 0.82 2.36 -4.55
N LEU A 203 0.61 1.05 -4.51
CA LEU A 203 -0.66 0.40 -4.82
C LEU A 203 -1.35 0.03 -3.51
N ASN A 204 -2.46 0.71 -3.19
CA ASN A 204 -3.24 0.53 -1.97
C ASN A 204 -4.40 -0.43 -2.21
N LEU A 205 -4.56 -1.40 -1.33
CA LEU A 205 -5.77 -2.22 -1.28
C LEU A 205 -6.39 -2.12 0.09
N ASP A 206 -7.63 -1.69 0.10
CA ASP A 206 -8.43 -1.57 1.30
C ASP A 206 -9.87 -1.91 0.99
N MET A 207 -10.42 -2.91 1.69
CA MET A 207 -11.79 -3.42 1.49
C MET A 207 -12.09 -3.75 0.01
N VAL A 208 -11.62 -4.88 -0.47
CA VAL A 208 -11.76 -5.29 -1.88
C VAL A 208 -12.79 -6.39 -2.11
N ALA A 209 -13.71 -6.62 -1.16
CA ALA A 209 -14.69 -7.68 -1.21
C ALA A 209 -16.04 -7.32 -0.55
N SER A 210 -16.45 -6.06 -0.59
CA SER A 210 -17.68 -5.59 0.06
C SER A 210 -18.92 -6.27 -0.51
N PRO A 211 -19.85 -6.80 0.33
CA PRO A 211 -20.98 -7.62 -0.12
C PRO A 211 -21.96 -6.94 -1.07
N ASN A 212 -22.07 -5.63 -0.97
CA ASN A 212 -22.87 -4.79 -1.86
C ASN A 212 -21.97 -3.80 -2.62
N GLY A 213 -20.73 -4.23 -2.93
CA GLY A 213 -19.64 -3.39 -3.39
C GLY A 213 -19.77 -2.90 -4.84
N VAL A 214 -18.87 -2.00 -5.18
CA VAL A 214 -18.63 -1.42 -6.51
C VAL A 214 -17.15 -1.51 -6.78
N ARG A 215 -16.74 -1.72 -8.03
CA ARG A 215 -15.33 -1.61 -8.41
C ARG A 215 -14.94 -0.14 -8.46
N PHE A 216 -14.32 0.35 -7.39
CA PHE A 216 -13.76 1.68 -7.34
C PHE A 216 -12.27 1.67 -7.66
N VAL A 217 -11.84 2.64 -8.46
CA VAL A 217 -10.44 2.97 -8.72
C VAL A 217 -10.19 4.39 -8.23
N HIS A 218 -9.11 4.62 -7.51
CA HIS A 218 -8.77 5.97 -7.03
C HIS A 218 -8.48 6.92 -8.18
N ASP A 219 -9.05 8.15 -8.12
CA ASP A 219 -8.96 9.25 -9.10
C ASP A 219 -7.53 9.81 -9.14
N GLY A 220 -6.63 9.11 -9.83
CA GLY A 220 -5.20 9.38 -9.86
C GLY A 220 -4.82 10.61 -10.68
N ASP A 221 -5.70 11.08 -11.57
CA ASP A 221 -5.49 12.31 -12.34
C ASP A 221 -6.23 13.53 -11.72
N GLY A 222 -7.03 13.31 -10.67
CA GLY A 222 -7.84 14.33 -10.00
C GLY A 222 -8.93 14.93 -10.88
N SER A 223 -9.26 14.32 -12.01
CA SER A 223 -10.20 14.90 -12.98
C SER A 223 -11.64 14.89 -12.51
N THR A 224 -11.99 13.95 -11.63
CA THR A 224 -13.35 13.78 -11.12
C THR A 224 -13.59 14.57 -9.84
N PHE A 225 -12.69 14.49 -8.88
CA PHE A 225 -12.86 15.09 -7.55
C PHE A 225 -12.03 16.35 -7.33
N GLY A 226 -11.03 16.60 -8.18
CA GLY A 226 -10.19 17.80 -8.12
C GLY A 226 -9.05 17.68 -7.09
N ASP A 227 -8.68 16.47 -6.73
CA ASP A 227 -7.59 16.19 -5.81
C ASP A 227 -6.25 16.57 -6.44
N ASN A 228 -5.34 17.10 -5.61
CA ASN A 228 -3.99 17.39 -6.05
C ASN A 228 -3.11 16.20 -5.67
N VAL A 229 -2.92 15.30 -6.61
CA VAL A 229 -2.14 14.08 -6.44
C VAL A 229 -0.76 14.20 -7.08
N PRO A 230 0.25 13.42 -6.64
CA PRO A 230 1.57 13.39 -7.25
C PRO A 230 1.53 12.93 -8.72
N ASP A 231 2.39 13.53 -9.56
CA ASP A 231 2.60 13.08 -10.93
C ASP A 231 2.95 11.58 -10.94
N GLY A 232 2.30 10.78 -11.77
CA GLY A 232 2.45 9.32 -11.81
C GLY A 232 1.29 8.56 -11.16
N SER A 233 0.40 9.24 -10.41
CA SER A 233 -0.81 8.61 -9.88
C SER A 233 -1.83 8.33 -10.98
N ASN A 234 -1.88 9.16 -12.01
CA ASN A 234 -2.69 8.96 -13.21
C ASN A 234 -2.33 7.67 -13.95
N GLU A 235 -1.03 7.31 -14.02
CA GLU A 235 -0.60 6.06 -14.65
C GLU A 235 -1.10 4.83 -13.87
N ILE A 236 -1.26 4.94 -12.54
CA ILE A 236 -1.84 3.87 -11.73
C ILE A 236 -3.34 3.72 -12.02
N GLU A 237 -4.06 4.84 -12.07
CA GLU A 237 -5.48 4.85 -12.44
C GLU A 237 -5.67 4.25 -13.84
N ASP A 238 -4.91 4.72 -14.84
CA ASP A 238 -4.99 4.23 -16.22
C ASP A 238 -4.79 2.72 -16.31
N VAL A 239 -3.81 2.16 -15.59
CA VAL A 239 -3.55 0.71 -15.56
C VAL A 239 -4.76 -0.07 -15.06
N PHE A 240 -5.42 0.38 -13.98
CA PHE A 240 -6.60 -0.28 -13.46
C PHE A 240 -7.83 -0.10 -14.36
N VAL A 241 -8.08 1.13 -14.83
CA VAL A 241 -9.22 1.45 -15.71
C VAL A 241 -9.12 0.67 -17.02
N ASP A 242 -7.96 0.67 -17.66
CA ASP A 242 -7.73 -0.09 -18.90
C ASP A 242 -7.90 -1.59 -18.68
N TYR A 243 -7.38 -2.11 -17.55
CA TYR A 243 -7.53 -3.52 -17.17
C TYR A 243 -9.00 -3.94 -17.12
N PHE A 244 -9.86 -3.19 -16.42
CA PHE A 244 -11.28 -3.49 -16.30
C PHE A 244 -12.02 -3.27 -17.64
N ALA A 245 -11.68 -2.20 -18.38
CA ALA A 245 -12.27 -1.91 -19.68
C ALA A 245 -12.02 -3.03 -20.69
N ASP A 246 -10.83 -3.61 -20.74
CA ASP A 246 -10.47 -4.74 -21.61
C ASP A 246 -11.29 -6.00 -21.33
N ARG A 247 -11.88 -6.10 -20.13
CA ARG A 247 -12.77 -7.19 -19.70
C ARG A 247 -14.23 -6.86 -19.80
N GLY A 248 -14.56 -5.63 -20.22
CA GLY A 248 -15.93 -5.13 -20.27
C GLY A 248 -16.55 -4.94 -18.88
N LEU A 249 -15.73 -4.76 -17.85
CA LEU A 249 -16.14 -4.49 -16.49
C LEU A 249 -16.15 -2.98 -16.24
N GLU A 250 -17.27 -2.47 -15.73
CA GLU A 250 -17.41 -1.07 -15.35
C GLU A 250 -16.67 -0.79 -14.04
N VAL A 251 -16.05 0.38 -13.96
CA VAL A 251 -15.45 0.92 -12.72
C VAL A 251 -15.96 2.33 -12.47
N LEU A 252 -15.89 2.78 -11.24
CA LEU A 252 -16.15 4.17 -10.87
C LEU A 252 -14.92 4.77 -10.19
N PRO A 253 -14.66 6.06 -10.41
CA PRO A 253 -13.61 6.75 -9.67
C PRO A 253 -14.02 6.94 -8.20
N THR A 254 -13.03 6.88 -7.29
CA THR A 254 -13.19 7.24 -5.88
C THR A 254 -12.15 8.28 -5.48
N PRO A 255 -12.48 9.27 -4.63
CA PRO A 255 -11.51 10.28 -4.21
C PRO A 255 -10.44 9.70 -3.28
N PHE A 256 -9.32 10.42 -3.16
CA PHE A 256 -8.40 10.26 -2.05
C PHE A 256 -8.86 11.13 -0.89
N LEU A 257 -9.32 10.52 0.18
CA LEU A 257 -9.72 11.24 1.38
C LEU A 257 -8.55 11.31 2.37
N ASP A 258 -8.32 12.48 2.96
CA ASP A 258 -7.25 12.66 3.94
C ASP A 258 -7.55 11.86 5.21
N GLY A 259 -6.66 10.91 5.53
CA GLY A 259 -6.80 10.08 6.71
C GLY A 259 -7.75 8.87 6.58
N ASP A 260 -8.12 8.51 5.36
CA ASP A 260 -9.08 7.43 5.08
C ASP A 260 -8.43 6.07 4.87
N SER A 261 -7.20 6.02 4.35
CA SER A 261 -6.41 4.78 4.18
C SER A 261 -4.92 5.08 4.02
N ASP A 262 -4.10 4.04 4.02
CA ASP A 262 -2.63 4.07 4.01
C ASP A 262 -2.00 4.88 2.86
N TYR A 263 -2.71 5.08 1.75
CA TYR A 263 -2.25 5.94 0.65
C TYR A 263 -1.96 7.38 1.09
N ALA A 264 -2.59 7.86 2.16
CA ALA A 264 -2.46 9.25 2.60
C ALA A 264 -1.02 9.60 2.98
N ALA A 265 -0.28 8.68 3.60
CA ALA A 265 1.12 8.89 3.95
C ALA A 265 2.00 9.06 2.70
N PHE A 266 1.78 8.25 1.68
CA PHE A 266 2.53 8.26 0.42
C PHE A 266 2.23 9.51 -0.41
N LEU A 267 0.95 9.87 -0.56
CA LEU A 267 0.55 11.11 -1.24
C LEU A 267 1.18 12.34 -0.60
N LYS A 268 1.17 12.43 0.73
CA LYS A 268 1.78 13.51 1.50
C LYS A 268 3.29 13.61 1.27
N ALA A 269 3.97 12.50 1.05
CA ALA A 269 5.39 12.45 0.72
C ALA A 269 5.68 12.73 -0.75
N GLY A 270 4.68 12.91 -1.60
CA GLY A 270 4.83 13.13 -3.03
C GLY A 270 5.10 11.84 -3.81
N ILE A 271 4.81 10.67 -3.24
CA ILE A 271 4.93 9.37 -3.89
C ILE A 271 3.64 9.10 -4.66
N PRO A 272 3.72 8.79 -5.97
CA PRO A 272 2.55 8.43 -6.78
C PRO A 272 1.77 7.27 -6.14
N SER A 273 0.48 7.44 -5.97
CA SER A 273 -0.36 6.47 -5.29
C SER A 273 -1.67 6.25 -6.03
N GLY A 274 -2.18 5.05 -5.96
CA GLY A 274 -3.47 4.65 -6.49
C GLY A 274 -3.89 3.34 -5.85
N GLY A 275 -5.03 2.81 -6.26
CA GLY A 275 -5.46 1.53 -5.69
C GLY A 275 -6.92 1.23 -5.95
N LEU A 276 -7.38 0.20 -5.27
CA LEU A 276 -8.70 -0.40 -5.44
C LEU A 276 -9.46 -0.39 -4.13
N PHE A 277 -10.77 -0.21 -4.24
CA PHE A 277 -11.70 -0.16 -3.12
C PHE A 277 -13.07 -0.69 -3.57
N THR A 278 -13.88 -1.22 -2.66
CA THR A 278 -15.23 -1.72 -3.03
C THR A 278 -16.36 -1.05 -2.25
N GLY A 279 -16.03 -0.11 -1.39
CA GLY A 279 -16.99 0.67 -0.61
C GLY A 279 -17.13 0.19 0.83
N ASP A 280 -17.34 1.15 1.73
CA ASP A 280 -17.48 1.02 3.18
C ASP A 280 -18.97 1.12 3.62
N ALA A 281 -19.25 1.85 4.71
CA ALA A 281 -20.58 2.20 5.17
C ALA A 281 -21.34 3.16 4.23
N GLY A 282 -20.71 3.65 3.16
CA GLY A 282 -21.34 4.45 2.12
C GLY A 282 -22.54 3.74 1.50
N THR A 283 -23.51 4.49 1.02
CA THR A 283 -24.78 3.93 0.53
C THR A 283 -24.79 3.80 -0.98
N LYS A 284 -24.99 2.59 -1.49
CA LYS A 284 -25.10 2.29 -2.92
C LYS A 284 -26.31 2.98 -3.55
N SER A 285 -26.10 3.70 -4.63
CA SER A 285 -27.15 4.41 -5.36
C SER A 285 -27.90 3.50 -6.33
N GLY A 286 -29.08 3.95 -6.78
CA GLY A 286 -29.84 3.24 -7.80
C GLY A 286 -29.16 3.24 -9.19
N ALA A 287 -28.25 4.16 -9.46
CA ALA A 287 -27.45 4.17 -10.68
C ALA A 287 -26.37 3.09 -10.63
N GLU A 288 -25.68 2.96 -9.50
CA GLU A 288 -24.63 1.94 -9.28
C GLU A 288 -25.20 0.51 -9.35
N VAL A 289 -26.42 0.30 -8.87
CA VAL A 289 -27.09 -1.02 -9.01
C VAL A 289 -27.25 -1.44 -10.47
N GLN A 290 -27.41 -0.50 -11.41
CA GLN A 290 -27.54 -0.81 -12.82
C GLN A 290 -26.22 -1.34 -13.43
N GLY A 291 -25.07 -0.84 -12.96
CA GLY A 291 -23.74 -1.28 -13.42
C GLY A 291 -23.17 -2.46 -12.63
N PHE A 292 -23.48 -2.53 -11.33
CA PHE A 292 -22.79 -3.43 -10.39
C PHE A 292 -23.71 -4.43 -9.68
N GLY A 293 -25.03 -4.38 -9.90
CA GLY A 293 -25.96 -5.22 -9.17
C GLY A 293 -26.13 -4.80 -7.70
N GLY A 294 -26.59 -5.71 -6.86
CA GLY A 294 -26.80 -5.45 -5.45
C GLY A 294 -28.09 -4.69 -5.13
N GLU A 295 -28.12 -3.96 -4.01
CA GLU A 295 -29.32 -3.30 -3.45
C GLU A 295 -29.08 -1.79 -3.24
N ALA A 296 -29.94 -0.96 -3.84
CA ALA A 296 -29.91 0.49 -3.66
C ALA A 296 -30.40 0.92 -2.29
N GLY A 297 -29.77 1.95 -1.73
CA GLY A 297 -30.13 2.48 -0.41
C GLY A 297 -29.58 1.65 0.76
N VAL A 298 -28.77 0.64 0.48
CA VAL A 298 -28.04 -0.18 1.44
C VAL A 298 -26.56 0.18 1.38
N ALA A 299 -25.86 0.05 2.48
CA ALA A 299 -24.41 0.27 2.53
C ALA A 299 -23.67 -0.68 1.57
N TYR A 300 -22.51 -0.25 1.06
CA TYR A 300 -21.63 -1.16 0.32
C TYR A 300 -21.20 -2.31 1.22
N ASP A 301 -20.81 -2.00 2.45
CA ASP A 301 -20.60 -2.97 3.52
C ASP A 301 -21.34 -2.54 4.80
N SER A 302 -22.38 -3.27 5.15
CA SER A 302 -23.16 -3.00 6.37
C SER A 302 -22.49 -3.52 7.65
N CYS A 303 -21.40 -4.28 7.50
CA CYS A 303 -20.60 -4.80 8.60
C CYS A 303 -19.28 -4.04 8.81
N TYR A 304 -19.06 -2.94 8.07
CA TYR A 304 -17.89 -2.08 8.24
C TYR A 304 -17.71 -1.65 9.70
N HIS A 305 -16.54 -1.93 10.28
CA HIS A 305 -16.17 -1.70 11.68
C HIS A 305 -17.12 -2.39 12.70
N GLU A 306 -17.79 -3.45 12.30
CA GLU A 306 -18.71 -4.20 13.15
C GLU A 306 -18.29 -5.66 13.35
N SER A 307 -18.82 -6.30 14.38
CA SER A 307 -18.52 -7.71 14.69
C SER A 307 -19.02 -8.71 13.64
N CYS A 308 -19.84 -8.28 12.71
CA CYS A 308 -20.32 -9.10 11.60
C CYS A 308 -19.40 -9.05 10.36
N ASP A 309 -18.29 -8.30 10.39
CA ASP A 309 -17.29 -8.35 9.34
C ASP A 309 -16.44 -9.63 9.43
N THR A 310 -17.08 -10.72 9.09
CA THR A 310 -16.58 -12.10 9.15
C THR A 310 -16.40 -12.67 7.75
N ILE A 311 -15.91 -13.91 7.67
CA ILE A 311 -15.77 -14.64 6.41
C ILE A 311 -17.08 -14.73 5.59
N GLU A 312 -18.25 -14.60 6.26
CA GLU A 312 -19.55 -14.57 5.59
C GLU A 312 -19.86 -13.19 4.95
N ASN A 313 -19.08 -12.16 5.28
CA ASN A 313 -19.21 -10.79 4.78
C ASN A 313 -18.30 -10.51 3.57
N VAL A 314 -18.05 -11.49 2.72
CA VAL A 314 -17.12 -11.39 1.58
C VAL A 314 -17.84 -11.70 0.28
N ASP A 315 -17.79 -10.79 -0.69
CA ASP A 315 -18.17 -11.06 -2.08
C ASP A 315 -16.96 -11.67 -2.83
N THR A 316 -17.01 -12.98 -3.06
CA THR A 316 -15.89 -13.72 -3.66
C THR A 316 -15.71 -13.43 -5.15
N ASP A 317 -16.77 -13.05 -5.86
CA ASP A 317 -16.68 -12.71 -7.29
C ASP A 317 -15.95 -11.35 -7.42
N LEU A 318 -16.33 -10.38 -6.57
CA LEU A 318 -15.68 -9.06 -6.54
C LEU A 318 -14.22 -9.17 -6.05
N LEU A 319 -13.95 -10.01 -5.05
CA LEU A 319 -12.60 -10.31 -4.57
C LEU A 319 -11.69 -10.84 -5.70
N GLU A 320 -12.19 -11.78 -6.51
CA GLU A 320 -11.47 -12.31 -7.68
C GLU A 320 -11.14 -11.21 -8.68
N GLU A 321 -12.11 -10.38 -9.04
CA GLU A 321 -11.93 -9.29 -10.02
C GLU A 321 -10.90 -8.26 -9.55
N MET A 322 -10.94 -7.89 -8.26
CA MET A 322 -10.03 -6.91 -7.68
C MET A 322 -8.61 -7.47 -7.50
N ALA A 323 -8.49 -8.73 -7.07
CA ALA A 323 -7.19 -9.40 -6.94
C ALA A 323 -6.50 -9.61 -8.30
N ASP A 324 -7.26 -9.99 -9.32
CA ASP A 324 -6.78 -10.08 -10.70
C ASP A 324 -6.25 -8.73 -11.22
N ALA A 325 -6.95 -7.64 -10.90
CA ALA A 325 -6.53 -6.29 -11.26
C ALA A 325 -5.24 -5.89 -10.53
N LEU A 326 -5.11 -6.24 -9.24
CA LEU A 326 -3.87 -6.03 -8.48
C LEU A 326 -2.69 -6.79 -9.09
N ALA A 327 -2.87 -8.09 -9.38
CA ALA A 327 -1.84 -8.92 -10.00
C ALA A 327 -1.39 -8.34 -11.34
N HIS A 328 -2.33 -7.83 -12.14
CA HIS A 328 -2.05 -7.13 -13.39
C HIS A 328 -1.19 -5.88 -13.15
N ALA A 329 -1.63 -4.97 -12.29
CA ALA A 329 -0.92 -3.72 -12.01
C ALA A 329 0.47 -3.99 -11.42
N THR A 330 0.60 -4.94 -10.51
CA THR A 330 1.88 -5.33 -9.90
C THR A 330 2.90 -5.71 -10.98
N ILE A 331 2.54 -6.55 -11.96
CA ILE A 331 3.45 -6.93 -13.06
C ILE A 331 3.69 -5.77 -14.01
N ALA A 332 2.67 -4.99 -14.36
CA ALA A 332 2.82 -3.85 -15.26
C ALA A 332 3.88 -2.87 -14.76
N PHE A 333 3.86 -2.56 -13.45
CA PHE A 333 4.87 -1.70 -12.83
C PHE A 333 6.20 -2.42 -12.54
N ALA A 334 6.17 -3.69 -12.10
CA ALA A 334 7.39 -4.46 -11.85
C ALA A 334 8.27 -4.62 -13.10
N THR A 335 7.68 -4.61 -14.29
CA THR A 335 8.37 -4.73 -15.58
C THR A 335 8.45 -3.41 -16.36
N ALA A 336 7.95 -2.32 -15.78
CA ALA A 336 7.97 -0.99 -16.38
C ALA A 336 9.40 -0.48 -16.58
N THR A 337 9.57 0.39 -17.58
CA THR A 337 10.82 1.10 -17.82
C THR A 337 10.61 2.60 -17.61
N PRO A 338 11.66 3.36 -17.22
CA PRO A 338 11.56 4.81 -17.11
C PRO A 338 11.13 5.44 -18.44
N ALA A 339 10.35 6.53 -18.37
CA ALA A 339 10.03 7.33 -19.55
C ALA A 339 11.31 7.76 -20.26
N GLU A 340 11.36 7.60 -21.60
CA GLU A 340 12.46 8.16 -22.39
C GLU A 340 12.40 9.70 -22.30
N GLY A 341 13.42 10.32 -21.72
CA GLY A 341 13.53 11.77 -21.52
C GLY A 341 13.81 12.54 -22.82
#